data_5aacbb6baa655744db504dce935dfc31
#
_entry.id   5aacbb6baa655744db504dce935dfc31
#
_cell.length_a   1.000
_cell.length_b   1.000
_cell.length_c   1.000
_cell.angle_alpha   90.00
_cell.angle_beta   90.00
_cell.angle_gamma   90.00
#
_symmetry.space_group_name_H-M   'P 1'
#
loop_
_entity.id
_entity.type
_entity.pdbx_description
1 polymer ?
#
loop_
_entity_poly.entity_id
_entity_poly.type
_entity_poly.pdbx_seq_one_letter_code
_entity_poly.pdbx_strand_id
1 'polypeptide(L)'
;MPSISTHVLNSENGTHVAGLTVTLTHIGPDGAKRKMFSNKTDAGGRILENFDFPLKSNEIFEIEFKLSDIHMKKKGIYCRDIIFRVSFSSENEKFHIPLIVSQNGASTWWSGE
;
A
#
# COMPACT_ATOMS: atom_id res chain seq x y z
N MET A 1 8.95 -3.81 -16.57
CA MET A 1 7.68 -3.42 -15.92
C MET A 1 7.85 -3.51 -14.42
N PRO A 2 7.67 -2.43 -13.68
CA PRO A 2 7.80 -2.50 -12.23
C PRO A 2 6.66 -3.29 -11.60
N SER A 3 6.95 -3.83 -10.43
CA SER A 3 5.93 -4.52 -9.64
C SER A 3 5.97 -4.07 -8.20
N ILE A 4 4.84 -4.11 -7.54
CA ILE A 4 4.72 -3.82 -6.14
C ILE A 4 3.97 -4.95 -5.46
N SER A 5 4.46 -5.33 -4.30
CA SER A 5 3.79 -6.32 -3.47
C SER A 5 3.60 -5.77 -2.07
N THR A 6 2.55 -6.23 -1.42
CA THR A 6 2.30 -5.92 -0.02
C THR A 6 1.82 -7.17 0.70
N HIS A 7 1.94 -7.13 2.01
CA HIS A 7 1.41 -8.17 2.88
C HIS A 7 0.89 -7.48 4.13
N VAL A 8 -0.40 -7.59 4.38
CA VAL A 8 -1.03 -6.94 5.51
C VAL A 8 -1.30 -7.96 6.61
N LEU A 9 -0.79 -7.67 7.78
CA LEU A 9 -0.87 -8.52 8.96
C LEU A 9 -1.50 -7.77 10.12
N ASN A 10 -2.26 -8.49 10.94
CA ASN A 10 -2.81 -7.98 12.18
C ASN A 10 -1.89 -8.41 13.33
N SER A 11 -1.26 -7.44 14.00
CA SER A 11 -0.30 -7.72 15.08
C SER A 11 -0.97 -8.19 16.37
N GLU A 12 -2.27 -8.00 16.52
CA GLU A 12 -2.97 -8.40 17.75
C GLU A 12 -3.20 -9.91 17.82
N ASN A 13 -3.42 -10.53 16.64
CA ASN A 13 -3.68 -11.97 16.59
C ASN A 13 -2.72 -12.72 15.66
N GLY A 14 -1.81 -12.03 15.01
CA GLY A 14 -0.82 -12.65 14.12
C GLY A 14 -1.38 -13.19 12.82
N THR A 15 -2.60 -12.81 12.44
CA THR A 15 -3.24 -13.34 11.24
C THR A 15 -3.11 -12.40 10.06
N HIS A 16 -3.38 -12.93 8.86
CA HIS A 16 -3.42 -12.15 7.63
C HIS A 16 -4.69 -11.30 7.57
N VAL A 17 -4.59 -10.14 6.93
CA VAL A 17 -5.73 -9.25 6.73
C VAL A 17 -6.18 -9.35 5.28
N ALA A 18 -7.28 -10.06 5.05
CA ALA A 18 -7.88 -10.20 3.74
C ALA A 18 -8.91 -9.10 3.49
N GLY A 19 -9.11 -8.74 2.22
CA GLY A 19 -10.18 -7.83 1.82
C GLY A 19 -9.90 -6.35 2.07
N LEU A 20 -8.65 -5.99 2.35
CA LEU A 20 -8.26 -4.59 2.54
C LEU A 20 -7.88 -3.98 1.20
N THR A 21 -8.49 -2.85 0.87
CA THR A 21 -8.23 -2.15 -0.38
C THR A 21 -6.88 -1.44 -0.32
N VAL A 22 -6.07 -1.69 -1.34
CA VAL A 22 -4.77 -1.04 -1.55
C VAL A 22 -4.79 -0.37 -2.91
N THR A 23 -4.46 0.91 -2.93
CA THR A 23 -4.46 1.72 -4.16
C THR A 23 -3.10 2.35 -4.36
N LEU A 24 -2.57 2.23 -5.57
CA LEU A 24 -1.35 2.93 -5.97
C LEU A 24 -1.72 4.06 -6.93
N THR A 25 -1.25 5.26 -6.63
CA THR A 25 -1.53 6.46 -7.40
C THR A 25 -0.23 7.16 -7.75
N HIS A 26 -0.09 7.56 -9.01
CA HIS A 26 1.00 8.40 -9.47
C HIS A 26 0.65 9.87 -9.25
N ILE A 27 1.61 10.64 -8.74
CA ILE A 27 1.47 12.07 -8.54
C ILE A 27 2.37 12.78 -9.57
N GLY A 28 1.75 13.49 -10.50
CA GLY A 28 2.47 14.25 -11.51
C GLY A 28 3.10 15.53 -10.97
N PRO A 29 3.98 16.17 -11.76
CA PRO A 29 4.67 17.40 -11.33
C PRO A 29 3.71 18.55 -11.00
N ASP A 30 2.56 18.57 -11.62
CA ASP A 30 1.50 19.56 -11.38
C ASP A 30 0.54 19.17 -10.26
N GLY A 31 0.81 18.05 -9.57
CA GLY A 31 -0.08 17.51 -8.56
C GLY A 31 -1.20 16.64 -9.09
N ALA A 32 -1.29 16.45 -10.40
CA ALA A 32 -2.32 15.60 -10.99
C ALA A 32 -2.13 14.15 -10.56
N LYS A 33 -3.22 13.50 -10.19
CA LYS A 33 -3.20 12.11 -9.71
C LYS A 33 -3.70 11.15 -10.76
N ARG A 34 -3.00 10.03 -10.91
CA ARG A 34 -3.39 8.96 -11.80
C ARG A 34 -3.36 7.64 -11.05
N LYS A 35 -4.53 6.99 -10.94
CA LYS A 35 -4.61 5.69 -10.30
C LYS A 35 -3.93 4.64 -11.18
N MET A 36 -2.96 3.92 -10.62
CA MET A 36 -2.26 2.84 -11.29
C MET A 36 -2.96 1.51 -11.10
N PHE A 37 -3.39 1.23 -9.88
CA PHE A 37 -4.25 0.09 -9.57
C PHE A 37 -4.99 0.33 -8.27
N SER A 38 -6.07 -0.41 -8.10
CA SER A 38 -6.77 -0.53 -6.82
C SER A 38 -7.27 -1.96 -6.71
N ASN A 39 -6.89 -2.64 -5.65
CA ASN A 39 -7.23 -4.04 -5.48
C ASN A 39 -7.33 -4.36 -3.99
N LYS A 40 -7.89 -5.52 -3.67
CA LYS A 40 -8.04 -5.98 -2.28
C LYS A 40 -7.05 -7.08 -1.99
N THR A 41 -6.56 -7.11 -0.75
CA THR A 41 -5.71 -8.22 -0.31
C THR A 41 -6.47 -9.54 -0.42
N ASP A 42 -5.74 -10.58 -0.80
CA ASP A 42 -6.28 -11.94 -0.93
C ASP A 42 -6.44 -12.61 0.45
N ALA A 43 -6.78 -13.89 0.44
CA ALA A 43 -6.97 -14.64 1.68
C ALA A 43 -5.71 -14.71 2.55
N GLY A 44 -4.53 -14.57 1.94
CA GLY A 44 -3.25 -14.51 2.65
C GLY A 44 -2.81 -13.10 3.02
N GLY A 45 -3.66 -12.11 2.81
CA GLY A 45 -3.33 -10.71 3.10
C GLY A 45 -2.37 -10.08 2.11
N ARG A 46 -2.26 -10.63 0.90
CA ARG A 46 -1.24 -10.24 -0.07
C ARG A 46 -1.83 -9.60 -1.31
N ILE A 47 -1.04 -8.72 -1.90
CA ILE A 47 -1.25 -8.18 -3.23
C ILE A 47 0.08 -8.23 -3.96
N LEU A 48 0.04 -8.61 -5.23
CA LEU A 48 1.14 -8.47 -6.16
C LEU A 48 0.59 -7.88 -7.45
N GLU A 49 1.08 -6.70 -7.81
CA GLU A 49 0.64 -6.01 -9.02
C GLU A 49 1.84 -5.58 -9.84
N ASN A 50 1.77 -5.84 -11.14
CA ASN A 50 2.63 -5.21 -12.12
C ASN A 50 1.90 -3.97 -12.63
N PHE A 51 2.64 -2.91 -12.89
CA PHE A 51 2.02 -1.72 -13.48
C PHE A 51 2.89 -1.17 -14.60
N ASP A 52 2.22 -0.75 -15.67
CA ASP A 52 2.89 -0.24 -16.85
C ASP A 52 3.09 1.27 -16.72
N PHE A 53 4.28 1.65 -16.34
CA PHE A 53 4.65 3.04 -16.19
C PHE A 53 6.15 3.18 -16.42
N PRO A 54 6.59 4.02 -17.38
CA PRO A 54 8.02 4.25 -17.60
C PRO A 54 8.56 5.08 -16.44
N LEU A 55 9.25 4.42 -15.51
CA LEU A 55 9.81 5.10 -14.35
C LEU A 55 11.02 5.91 -14.73
N LYS A 56 11.00 7.16 -14.37
CA LYS A 56 12.14 8.06 -14.37
C LYS A 56 12.53 8.32 -12.92
N SER A 57 13.75 8.80 -12.71
CA SER A 57 14.17 9.16 -11.36
C SER A 57 13.21 10.18 -10.76
N ASN A 58 12.90 10.03 -9.49
CA ASN A 58 12.07 10.95 -8.70
C ASN A 58 10.58 10.97 -9.05
N GLU A 59 10.07 9.94 -9.71
CA GLU A 59 8.62 9.78 -9.84
C GLU A 59 8.02 9.55 -8.46
N ILE A 60 6.89 10.22 -8.20
CA ILE A 60 6.23 10.17 -6.89
C ILE A 60 4.96 9.34 -6.99
N PHE A 61 4.83 8.42 -6.06
CA PHE A 61 3.63 7.59 -5.94
C PHE A 61 3.12 7.64 -4.51
N GLU A 62 1.82 7.42 -4.36
CA GLU A 62 1.20 7.18 -3.06
C GLU A 62 0.60 5.79 -3.05
N ILE A 63 0.94 5.00 -2.02
CA ILE A 63 0.28 3.74 -1.74
C ILE A 63 -0.64 3.95 -0.55
N GLU A 64 -1.93 3.65 -0.74
CA GLU A 64 -2.96 3.86 0.26
C GLU A 64 -3.53 2.52 0.71
N PHE A 65 -3.55 2.34 2.01
CA PHE A 65 -4.19 1.20 2.67
C PHE A 65 -5.47 1.69 3.32
N LYS A 66 -6.60 1.18 2.87
CA LYS A 66 -7.90 1.62 3.36
C LYS A 66 -8.29 0.84 4.60
N LEU A 67 -7.82 1.30 5.76
CA LEU A 67 -8.06 0.61 7.03
C LEU A 67 -9.54 0.58 7.42
N SER A 68 -10.33 1.51 6.90
CA SER A 68 -11.78 1.52 7.16
C SER A 68 -12.49 0.28 6.63
N ASP A 69 -11.86 -0.48 5.70
CA ASP A 69 -12.43 -1.76 5.25
C ASP A 69 -12.44 -2.83 6.33
N ILE A 70 -11.56 -2.70 7.33
CA ILE A 70 -11.34 -3.74 8.34
C ILE A 70 -11.60 -3.24 9.77
N HIS A 71 -11.74 -1.94 9.97
CA HIS A 71 -11.95 -1.41 11.31
C HIS A 71 -13.36 -1.62 11.77
N MET A 72 -13.48 -2.19 12.95
CA MET A 72 -14.70 -2.13 13.71
C MET A 72 -14.76 -0.78 14.41
N LYS A 73 -15.93 -0.17 14.37
CA LYS A 73 -16.15 1.13 14.98
C LYS A 73 -15.93 1.04 16.49
N LYS A 74 -15.04 1.90 17.00
CA LYS A 74 -14.69 1.95 18.42
C LYS A 74 -14.83 3.36 18.94
N LYS A 75 -14.88 3.48 20.26
CA LYS A 75 -14.81 4.78 20.92
C LYS A 75 -13.42 5.37 20.71
N GLY A 76 -13.36 6.68 20.56
CA GLY A 76 -12.12 7.42 20.45
C GLY A 76 -11.66 7.57 19.01
N ILE A 77 -10.36 7.60 18.81
CA ILE A 77 -9.75 7.79 17.49
C ILE A 77 -9.52 6.46 16.82
N TYR A 78 -9.74 6.42 15.50
CA TYR A 78 -9.29 5.32 14.67
C TYR A 78 -8.76 5.87 13.35
N CYS A 79 -7.76 5.19 12.80
CA CYS A 79 -7.16 5.58 11.54
C CYS A 79 -7.98 5.02 10.38
N ARG A 80 -8.46 5.88 9.48
CA ARG A 80 -9.24 5.45 8.32
C ARG A 80 -8.37 4.91 7.21
N ASP A 81 -7.27 5.60 6.93
CA ASP A 81 -6.40 5.27 5.81
C ASP A 81 -4.97 5.55 6.21
N ILE A 82 -4.04 4.74 5.68
CA ILE A 82 -2.61 5.00 5.78
C ILE A 82 -2.09 5.19 4.38
N ILE A 83 -1.38 6.28 4.17
CA ILE A 83 -0.82 6.63 2.87
C ILE A 83 0.69 6.83 3.03
N PHE A 84 1.45 6.09 2.22
CA PHE A 84 2.89 6.30 2.13
C PHE A 84 3.21 6.92 0.78
N ARG A 85 4.02 7.97 0.80
CA ARG A 85 4.51 8.58 -0.44
C ARG A 85 5.91 8.04 -0.68
N VAL A 86 6.12 7.45 -1.85
CA VAL A 86 7.34 6.75 -2.20
C VAL A 86 7.79 7.16 -3.59
N SER A 87 9.07 6.94 -3.88
CA SER A 87 9.61 7.09 -5.23
C SER A 87 10.27 5.80 -5.64
N PHE A 88 10.05 5.43 -6.89
CA PHE A 88 10.68 4.27 -7.51
C PHE A 88 11.76 4.77 -8.46
N SER A 89 12.94 4.15 -8.41
CA SER A 89 14.10 4.64 -9.15
C SER A 89 14.37 3.87 -10.43
N SER A 90 13.71 2.73 -10.65
CA SER A 90 13.93 1.89 -11.81
C SER A 90 12.66 1.18 -12.22
N GLU A 91 12.42 1.09 -13.53
CA GLU A 91 11.24 0.42 -14.07
C GLU A 91 11.28 -1.10 -14.01
N ASN A 92 12.45 -1.68 -13.67
CA ASN A 92 12.61 -3.12 -13.55
C ASN A 92 12.62 -3.61 -12.12
N GLU A 93 12.40 -2.72 -11.16
CA GLU A 93 12.47 -3.07 -9.76
C GLU A 93 11.20 -3.77 -9.27
N LYS A 94 11.42 -4.58 -8.26
CA LYS A 94 10.34 -5.20 -7.48
C LYS A 94 10.33 -4.53 -6.12
N PHE A 95 9.21 -3.93 -5.77
CA PHE A 95 9.06 -3.19 -4.51
C PHE A 95 8.15 -3.96 -3.58
N HIS A 96 8.54 -4.00 -2.32
CA HIS A 96 7.75 -4.65 -1.29
C HIS A 96 7.49 -3.68 -0.15
N ILE A 97 6.22 -3.43 0.14
CA ILE A 97 5.78 -2.51 1.19
C ILE A 97 4.73 -3.22 2.04
N PRO A 98 5.15 -3.99 3.03
CA PRO A 98 4.21 -4.66 3.94
C PRO A 98 3.67 -3.70 4.99
N LEU A 99 2.54 -4.05 5.59
CA LEU A 99 1.91 -3.27 6.63
C LEU A 99 1.47 -4.18 7.77
N ILE A 100 1.86 -3.82 8.98
CA ILE A 100 1.41 -4.50 10.18
C ILE A 100 0.49 -3.54 10.92
N VAL A 101 -0.75 -3.95 11.16
CA VAL A 101 -1.76 -3.08 11.76
C VAL A 101 -2.23 -3.62 13.10
N SER A 102 -2.61 -2.71 13.97
CA SER A 102 -3.33 -3.00 15.21
C SER A 102 -4.42 -1.94 15.39
N GLN A 103 -5.15 -2.02 16.49
CA GLN A 103 -6.22 -1.05 16.77
C GLN A 103 -5.70 0.39 16.85
N ASN A 104 -4.51 0.58 17.40
CA ASN A 104 -3.98 1.90 17.71
C ASN A 104 -2.60 2.14 17.13
N GLY A 105 -2.21 1.38 16.13
CA GLY A 105 -0.91 1.57 15.55
C GLY A 105 -0.69 0.78 14.27
N ALA A 106 0.35 1.15 13.56
CA ALA A 106 0.77 0.45 12.35
C ALA A 106 2.26 0.62 12.18
N SER A 107 2.87 -0.35 11.51
CA SER A 107 4.27 -0.25 11.11
C SER A 107 4.45 -0.79 9.70
N THR A 108 5.48 -0.31 9.04
CA THR A 108 5.83 -0.71 7.69
C THR A 108 7.33 -0.67 7.51
N TRP A 109 7.78 -1.31 6.47
CA TRP A 109 9.10 -1.07 5.92
C TRP A 109 9.00 -1.14 4.39
N TRP A 110 10.08 -0.87 3.71
CA TRP A 110 10.10 -0.93 2.26
C TRP A 110 11.41 -1.55 1.80
N SER A 111 11.33 -2.29 0.70
CA SER A 111 12.49 -2.86 0.04
C SER A 111 12.27 -2.83 -1.47
N GLY A 112 13.36 -2.82 -2.22
CA GLY A 112 13.33 -2.84 -3.67
C GLY A 112 14.61 -3.41 -4.23
N GLU A 113 14.51 -3.99 -5.44
CA GLU A 113 15.65 -4.58 -6.16
C GLU A 113 15.81 -3.98 -7.53
#